data_d3bbfa7316371c6040492fedb1c43d36
#
_entry.id   d3bbfa7316371c6040492fedb1c43d36
#
_cell.length_a   1.000
_cell.length_b   1.000
_cell.length_c   1.000
_cell.angle_alpha   90.00
_cell.angle_beta   90.00
_cell.angle_gamma   90.00
#
_symmetry.space_group_name_H-M   'P 1'
#
loop_
_entity.id
_entity.type
_entity.pdbx_description
1 polymer ?
#
loop_
_entity_poly.entity_id
_entity_poly.type
_entity_poly.pdbx_seq_one_letter_code
_entity_poly.pdbx_strand_id
1 'polypeptide(L)'
;MNIEAITAAMLRIAAERGPEKSMCPTDVARAVSTENWRPLLGAVRKVAADLARQGKIEILRKGKPINPDDMRGVIRLRAKS
;
A
#
# COMPACT_ATOMS: atom_id res chain seq x y z
N MET A 1 5.41 -4.52 15.89
CA MET A 1 5.07 -4.12 14.54
C MET A 1 3.58 -3.85 14.48
N ASN A 2 3.17 -2.73 13.94
CA ASN A 2 1.78 -2.30 14.04
C ASN A 2 1.02 -2.51 12.73
N ILE A 3 0.66 -3.77 12.47
CA ILE A 3 -0.06 -4.16 11.26
C ILE A 3 -1.42 -3.46 11.16
N GLU A 4 -2.11 -3.31 12.29
CA GLU A 4 -3.42 -2.65 12.29
C GLU A 4 -3.31 -1.18 11.90
N ALA A 5 -2.30 -0.47 12.42
CA ALA A 5 -2.10 0.93 12.06
C ALA A 5 -1.71 1.07 10.58
N ILE A 6 -0.89 0.16 10.07
CA ILE A 6 -0.50 0.17 8.66
C ILE A 6 -1.73 -0.07 7.78
N THR A 7 -2.54 -1.06 8.12
CA THR A 7 -3.75 -1.38 7.37
C THR A 7 -4.72 -0.18 7.36
N ALA A 8 -4.94 0.42 8.52
CA ALA A 8 -5.84 1.57 8.64
C ALA A 8 -5.32 2.75 7.82
N ALA A 9 -4.02 3.04 7.90
CA ALA A 9 -3.42 4.14 7.15
C ALA A 9 -3.53 3.91 5.64
N MET A 10 -3.27 2.69 5.19
CA MET A 10 -3.34 2.37 3.77
C MET A 10 -4.76 2.54 3.23
N LEU A 11 -5.75 2.02 3.93
CA LEU A 11 -7.14 2.14 3.50
C LEU A 11 -7.61 3.58 3.53
N ARG A 12 -7.20 4.35 4.55
CA ARG A 12 -7.57 5.77 4.66
C ARG A 12 -6.99 6.57 3.50
N ILE A 13 -5.70 6.41 3.21
CA ILE A 13 -5.05 7.15 2.13
C ILE A 13 -5.66 6.76 0.79
N ALA A 14 -5.90 5.47 0.58
CA ALA A 14 -6.52 4.99 -0.64
C ALA A 14 -7.91 5.60 -0.84
N ALA A 15 -8.70 5.67 0.22
CA ALA A 15 -10.04 6.27 0.16
C ALA A 15 -9.98 7.77 -0.12
N GLU A 16 -9.03 8.48 0.50
CA GLU A 16 -8.87 9.91 0.30
C GLU A 16 -8.46 10.25 -1.13
N ARG A 17 -7.59 9.45 -1.73
CA ARG A 17 -7.10 9.70 -3.09
C ARG A 17 -8.05 9.17 -4.16
N GLY A 18 -8.84 8.16 -3.85
CA GLY A 18 -9.74 7.52 -4.80
C GLY A 18 -9.00 6.59 -5.77
N PRO A 19 -9.76 5.89 -6.64
CA PRO A 19 -9.18 4.86 -7.50
C PRO A 19 -8.32 5.40 -8.64
N GLU A 20 -8.34 6.70 -8.88
CA GLU A 20 -7.56 7.29 -9.97
C GLU A 20 -6.17 7.75 -9.55
N LYS A 21 -5.92 7.87 -8.25
CA LYS A 21 -4.65 8.37 -7.73
C LYS A 21 -3.94 7.31 -6.93
N SER A 22 -2.76 6.95 -7.37
CA SER A 22 -1.96 5.96 -6.64
C SER A 22 -1.14 6.60 -5.53
N MET A 23 -0.68 5.76 -4.61
CA MET A 23 0.22 6.16 -3.54
C MET A 23 1.44 5.26 -3.54
N CYS A 24 2.53 5.75 -2.96
CA CYS A 24 3.74 4.98 -2.75
C CYS A 24 3.65 4.22 -1.41
N PRO A 25 4.23 3.03 -1.30
CA PRO A 25 4.31 2.37 0.01
C PRO A 25 4.96 3.25 1.08
N THR A 26 5.90 4.10 0.69
CA THR A 26 6.52 5.06 1.60
C THR A 26 5.50 6.04 2.19
N ASP A 27 4.50 6.46 1.42
CA ASP A 27 3.45 7.35 1.92
C ASP A 27 2.72 6.72 3.10
N VAL A 28 2.43 5.43 3.00
CA VAL A 28 1.77 4.68 4.07
C VAL A 28 2.68 4.56 5.29
N ALA A 29 3.93 4.19 5.06
CA ALA A 29 4.89 4.03 6.15
C ALA A 29 5.09 5.34 6.91
N ARG A 30 5.21 6.45 6.20
CA ARG A 30 5.37 7.78 6.82
C ARG A 30 4.12 8.23 7.57
N ALA A 31 2.95 7.82 7.11
CA ALA A 31 1.71 8.13 7.82
C ALA A 31 1.64 7.42 9.17
N VAL A 32 2.28 6.27 9.30
CA VAL A 32 2.34 5.52 10.56
C VAL A 32 3.47 6.06 11.45
N SER A 33 4.63 6.36 10.88
CA SER A 33 5.75 6.88 11.65
C SER A 33 6.61 7.80 10.79
N THR A 34 6.64 9.09 11.14
CA THR A 34 7.41 10.07 10.39
C THR A 34 8.91 9.89 10.57
N GLU A 35 9.36 9.34 11.69
CA GLU A 35 10.78 9.20 11.98
C GLU A 35 11.33 7.80 11.68
N ASN A 36 10.52 6.76 11.88
CA ASN A 36 10.96 5.37 11.75
C ASN A 36 10.18 4.64 10.67
N TRP A 37 9.96 5.28 9.54
CA TRP A 37 9.15 4.69 8.47
C TRP A 37 9.88 3.61 7.66
N ARG A 38 11.21 3.72 7.54
CA ARG A 38 11.98 2.76 6.72
C ARG A 38 11.83 1.31 7.17
N PRO A 39 11.94 1.00 8.48
CA PRO A 39 11.74 -0.39 8.91
C PRO A 39 10.33 -0.91 8.67
N LEU A 40 9.36 -0.04 8.45
CA LEU A 40 7.97 -0.44 8.22
C LEU A 40 7.69 -0.86 6.78
N LEU A 41 8.59 -0.57 5.84
CA LEU A 41 8.31 -0.82 4.43
C LEU A 41 8.02 -2.30 4.11
N GLY A 42 8.73 -3.23 4.77
CA GLY A 42 8.44 -4.65 4.58
C GLY A 42 7.02 -5.01 5.00
N ALA A 43 6.60 -4.51 6.16
CA ALA A 43 5.25 -4.74 6.66
C ALA A 43 4.20 -4.06 5.78
N VAL A 44 4.50 -2.87 5.27
CA VAL A 44 3.59 -2.16 4.34
C VAL A 44 3.36 -3.00 3.09
N ARG A 45 4.43 -3.55 2.51
CA ARG A 45 4.30 -4.39 1.32
C ARG A 45 3.48 -5.65 1.60
N LYS A 46 3.67 -6.26 2.76
CA LYS A 46 2.90 -7.44 3.15
C LYS A 46 1.41 -7.12 3.32
N VAL A 47 1.10 -6.01 4.00
CA VAL A 47 -0.28 -5.58 4.17
C VAL A 47 -0.91 -5.27 2.79
N ALA A 48 -0.16 -4.62 1.91
CA ALA A 48 -0.65 -4.33 0.56
C ALA A 48 -1.02 -5.61 -0.20
N ALA A 49 -0.17 -6.64 -0.11
CA ALA A 49 -0.47 -7.91 -0.76
C ALA A 49 -1.75 -8.54 -0.20
N ASP A 50 -1.91 -8.52 1.13
CA ASP A 50 -3.09 -9.07 1.77
C ASP A 50 -4.37 -8.32 1.35
N LEU A 51 -4.33 -6.99 1.35
CA LEU A 51 -5.48 -6.19 0.94
C LEU A 51 -5.80 -6.35 -0.54
N ALA A 52 -4.78 -6.51 -1.37
CA ALA A 52 -4.99 -6.75 -2.80
C ALA A 52 -5.66 -8.11 -3.04
N ARG A 53 -5.25 -9.14 -2.28
CA ARG A 53 -5.90 -10.44 -2.35
C ARG A 53 -7.36 -10.39 -1.93
N GLN A 54 -7.69 -9.49 -1.00
CA GLN A 54 -9.06 -9.27 -0.54
C GLN A 54 -9.87 -8.39 -1.49
N GLY A 55 -9.25 -7.86 -2.54
CA GLY A 55 -9.91 -7.00 -3.50
C GLY A 55 -10.18 -5.58 -3.01
N LYS A 56 -9.48 -5.12 -1.98
CA LYS A 56 -9.69 -3.79 -1.41
C LYS A 56 -8.80 -2.72 -2.03
N ILE A 57 -7.63 -3.11 -2.50
CA ILE A 57 -6.72 -2.20 -3.22
C ILE A 57 -6.13 -2.92 -4.42
N GLU A 58 -5.46 -2.16 -5.28
CA GLU A 58 -4.69 -2.71 -6.39
C GLU A 58 -3.23 -2.34 -6.22
N ILE A 59 -2.34 -3.25 -6.61
CA ILE A 59 -0.90 -3.01 -6.65
C ILE A 59 -0.52 -2.79 -8.10
N LEU A 60 0.22 -1.72 -8.36
CA LEU A 60 0.58 -1.31 -9.72
C LEU A 60 2.09 -1.34 -9.90
N ARG A 61 2.53 -1.72 -11.09
CA ARG A 61 3.90 -1.57 -11.54
C ARG A 61 3.85 -0.96 -12.93
N LYS A 62 4.52 0.20 -13.09
CA LYS A 62 4.51 0.95 -14.35
C LYS A 62 3.08 1.27 -14.82
N GLY A 63 2.21 1.57 -13.83
CA GLY A 63 0.83 1.97 -14.12
C GLY A 63 -0.14 0.84 -14.38
N LYS A 64 0.31 -0.41 -14.31
CA LYS A 64 -0.54 -1.57 -14.59
C LYS A 64 -0.71 -2.44 -13.36
N PRO A 65 -1.92 -2.96 -13.11
CA PRO A 65 -2.13 -3.88 -11.98
C PRO A 65 -1.27 -5.14 -12.13
N ILE A 66 -0.71 -5.59 -11.00
CA ILE A 66 0.09 -6.81 -10.96
C ILE A 66 -0.49 -7.77 -9.91
N ASN A 67 -0.08 -9.02 -10.02
CA ASN A 67 -0.46 -10.03 -9.05
C ASN A 67 0.21 -9.72 -7.70
N PRO A 68 -0.52 -9.81 -6.57
CA PRO A 68 0.08 -9.61 -5.25
C PRO A 68 1.25 -10.53 -4.95
N ASP A 69 1.35 -11.66 -5.62
CA ASP A 69 2.46 -12.58 -5.44
C ASP A 69 3.71 -12.16 -6.23
N ASP A 70 3.60 -11.16 -7.10
CA ASP A 70 4.72 -10.66 -7.90
C ASP A 70 4.97 -9.18 -7.61
N MET A 71 5.39 -8.88 -6.40
CA MET A 71 5.60 -7.51 -5.94
C MET A 71 7.05 -7.04 -6.07
N ARG A 72 7.73 -7.47 -7.11
CA ARG A 72 9.13 -7.08 -7.30
C ARG A 72 9.24 -5.67 -7.87
N GLY A 73 10.32 -4.99 -7.47
CA GLY A 73 10.63 -3.66 -7.99
C GLY A 73 9.81 -2.55 -7.36
N VAL A 74 9.73 -1.44 -8.06
CA VAL A 74 9.00 -0.26 -7.59
C VAL A 74 7.51 -0.45 -7.85
N ILE A 75 6.72 -0.39 -6.79
CA ILE A 75 5.26 -0.55 -6.89
C ILE A 75 4.55 0.69 -6.39
N ARG A 76 3.30 0.83 -6.80
CA ARG A 76 2.39 1.83 -6.27
C ARG A 76 1.08 1.14 -5.90
N LEU A 77 0.29 1.81 -5.07
CA LEU A 77 -0.95 1.26 -4.54
C LEU A 77 -2.09 2.22 -4.87
N ARG A 78 -3.29 1.69 -5.08
CA ARG A 78 -4.47 2.55 -5.26
C ARG A 78 -5.73 1.83 -4.80
N ALA A 79 -6.77 2.60 -4.51
CA ALA A 79 -8.06 2.05 -4.17
C ALA A 79 -8.61 1.25 -5.36
N LYS A 80 -9.24 0.15 -5.07
CA LYS A 80 -9.93 -0.63 -6.10
C LYS A 80 -11.23 0.06 -6.45
N SER A 81 -11.44 0.28 -7.74
CA SER A 81 -12.67 0.88 -8.24
C SER A 81 -13.81 -0.11 -8.32
#